data_2c9ac37b857836981582296ff4777a3f
#
_entry.id   2c9ac37b857836981582296ff4777a3f
#
_cell.length_a   1.000
_cell.length_b   1.000
_cell.length_c   1.000
_cell.angle_alpha   90.00
_cell.angle_beta   90.00
_cell.angle_gamma   90.00
#
_symmetry.space_group_name_H-M   'P 1'
#
loop_
_entity.id
_entity.type
_entity.pdbx_description
1 polymer ?
#
loop_
_entity_poly.entity_id
_entity_poly.type
_entity_poly.pdbx_seq_one_letter_code
_entity_poly.pdbx_strand_id
1 'polypeptide(L)'
;MNINLVLSNKAVIDPTVDLAKLKELGSFWGGWRTWRSCQTDNVVCHDLQKAKELIDRNFHTTCNFYIPNSAYISLDRPVGVKLYEGTFIHDIEDHEDIVSMHLATTTADIVLLVGFDFGEPVKLEDRLAEHRAHNYRSLTRQVIADNAKTQWVVLDHPNEFRKDLQDLSNLGRDTLINILQA
;
A
#
# COMPACT_ATOMS: atom_id res chain seq x y z
N MET A 1 15.93 -10.14 -9.36
CA MET A 1 14.56 -9.58 -9.47
C MET A 1 14.00 -9.50 -8.07
N ASN A 2 13.70 -8.28 -7.61
CA ASN A 2 13.21 -8.04 -6.25
C ASN A 2 11.69 -7.85 -6.30
N ILE A 3 10.99 -8.51 -5.40
CA ILE A 3 9.53 -8.45 -5.30
C ILE A 3 9.14 -7.81 -3.97
N ASN A 4 8.17 -6.91 -3.98
CA ASN A 4 7.50 -6.41 -2.79
C ASN A 4 5.99 -6.65 -2.89
N LEU A 5 5.35 -6.88 -1.76
CA LEU A 5 3.90 -6.99 -1.64
C LEU A 5 3.36 -5.76 -0.93
N VAL A 6 2.36 -5.10 -1.50
CA VAL A 6 1.66 -4.00 -0.87
C VAL A 6 0.22 -4.44 -0.57
N LEU A 7 -0.13 -4.36 0.70
CA LEU A 7 -1.46 -4.73 1.18
C LEU A 7 -2.25 -3.46 1.50
N SER A 8 -3.40 -3.30 0.89
CA SER A 8 -4.28 -2.18 1.23
C SER A 8 -4.93 -2.38 2.61
N ASN A 9 -5.44 -1.32 3.18
CA ASN A 9 -6.22 -1.37 4.43
C ASN A 9 -7.50 -2.23 4.31
N LYS A 10 -7.91 -2.56 3.08
CA LYS A 10 -9.06 -3.41 2.75
C LYS A 10 -8.64 -4.84 2.38
N ALA A 11 -7.34 -5.14 2.41
CA ALA A 11 -6.85 -6.46 2.05
C ALA A 11 -7.42 -7.52 2.98
N VAL A 12 -8.09 -8.50 2.38
CA VAL A 12 -8.51 -9.72 3.04
C VAL A 12 -7.70 -10.85 2.42
N ILE A 13 -6.77 -11.38 3.18
CA ILE A 13 -6.01 -12.55 2.74
C ILE A 13 -6.81 -13.78 3.15
N ASP A 14 -7.08 -14.66 2.18
CA ASP A 14 -7.73 -15.93 2.43
C ASP A 14 -6.95 -16.70 3.51
N PRO A 15 -7.61 -17.17 4.59
CA PRO A 15 -6.93 -17.93 5.65
C PRO A 15 -6.22 -19.20 5.18
N THR A 16 -6.53 -19.69 4.00
CA THR A 16 -5.85 -20.85 3.38
C THR A 16 -4.51 -20.49 2.76
N VAL A 17 -4.22 -19.20 2.59
CA VAL A 17 -2.96 -18.73 2.02
C VAL A 17 -1.84 -18.82 3.07
N ASP A 18 -0.77 -19.48 2.67
CA ASP A 18 0.44 -19.57 3.50
C ASP A 18 1.22 -18.25 3.46
N LEU A 19 1.00 -17.41 4.49
CA LEU A 19 1.70 -16.13 4.62
C LEU A 19 3.22 -16.27 4.73
N ALA A 20 3.72 -17.41 5.24
CA ALA A 20 5.17 -17.63 5.31
C ALA A 20 5.76 -17.77 3.91
N LYS A 21 5.11 -18.52 3.02
CA LYS A 21 5.51 -18.60 1.61
C LYS A 21 5.45 -17.26 0.89
N LEU A 22 4.43 -16.45 1.16
CA LEU A 22 4.36 -15.10 0.60
C LEU A 22 5.54 -14.23 1.06
N LYS A 23 5.94 -14.34 2.32
CA LYS A 23 7.10 -13.61 2.86
C LYS A 23 8.42 -14.05 2.24
N GLU A 24 8.51 -15.26 1.73
CA GLU A 24 9.68 -15.72 0.97
C GLU A 24 9.84 -15.01 -0.39
N LEU A 25 8.74 -14.49 -0.96
CA LEU A 25 8.78 -13.75 -2.23
C LEU A 25 9.40 -12.37 -2.07
N GLY A 26 9.15 -11.69 -0.94
CA GLY A 26 9.67 -10.34 -0.72
C GLY A 26 9.09 -9.65 0.50
N SER A 27 9.42 -8.38 0.67
CA SER A 27 8.99 -7.58 1.82
C SER A 27 7.53 -7.14 1.71
N PHE A 28 6.84 -7.17 2.82
CA PHE A 28 5.46 -6.72 2.96
C PHE A 28 5.38 -5.26 3.37
N TRP A 29 4.55 -4.52 2.67
CA TRP A 29 4.26 -3.10 2.88
C TRP A 29 2.78 -2.89 3.18
N GLY A 30 2.47 -1.93 4.02
CA GLY A 30 1.09 -1.53 4.29
C GLY A 30 0.97 -0.44 5.34
N GLY A 31 -0.25 0.02 5.58
CA GLY A 31 -0.55 0.93 6.66
C GLY A 31 -0.50 0.25 8.04
N TRP A 32 -0.48 1.05 9.10
CA TRP A 32 -0.50 0.53 10.47
C TRP A 32 -1.76 -0.32 10.77
N ARG A 33 -2.87 -0.06 10.05
CA ARG A 33 -4.10 -0.86 10.15
C ARG A 33 -3.90 -2.25 9.57
N THR A 34 -3.25 -2.33 8.43
CA THR A 34 -2.93 -3.60 7.75
C THR A 34 -2.00 -4.46 8.58
N TRP A 35 -1.04 -3.85 9.27
CA TRP A 35 -0.11 -4.56 10.15
C TRP A 35 -0.82 -5.39 11.22
N ARG A 36 -1.96 -4.94 11.72
CA ARG A 36 -2.76 -5.69 12.72
C ARG A 36 -3.20 -7.06 12.22
N SER A 37 -3.43 -7.18 10.92
CA SER A 37 -3.91 -8.41 10.29
C SER A 37 -2.77 -9.28 9.76
N CYS A 38 -1.73 -8.65 9.20
CA CYS A 38 -0.75 -9.34 8.36
C CYS A 38 0.70 -9.18 8.83
N GLN A 39 0.97 -8.39 9.88
CA GLN A 39 2.32 -8.12 10.40
C GLN A 39 3.32 -7.77 9.29
N THR A 40 3.05 -6.68 8.57
CA THR A 40 3.89 -6.19 7.48
C THR A 40 5.29 -5.80 7.98
N ASP A 41 6.32 -5.98 7.15
CA ASP A 41 7.70 -5.66 7.49
C ASP A 41 7.96 -4.15 7.46
N ASN A 42 7.22 -3.44 6.59
CA ASN A 42 7.28 -2.01 6.38
C ASN A 42 5.90 -1.40 6.62
N VAL A 43 5.81 -0.50 7.57
CA VAL A 43 4.55 0.10 8.02
C VAL A 43 4.57 1.59 7.81
N VAL A 44 3.60 2.10 7.08
CA VAL A 44 3.37 3.54 6.89
C VAL A 44 2.31 4.03 7.87
N CYS A 45 2.56 5.15 8.52
CA CYS A 45 1.59 5.84 9.35
C CYS A 45 1.59 7.33 9.03
N HIS A 46 0.49 7.83 8.50
CA HIS A 46 0.33 9.24 8.13
C HIS A 46 -0.26 10.08 9.26
N ASP A 47 -1.08 9.48 10.11
CA ASP A 47 -1.74 10.15 11.22
C ASP A 47 -0.74 10.47 12.35
N LEU A 48 -0.57 11.77 12.66
CA LEU A 48 0.36 12.26 13.66
C LEU A 48 0.08 11.71 15.06
N GLN A 49 -1.19 11.69 15.47
CA GLN A 49 -1.58 11.23 16.80
C GLN A 49 -1.33 9.73 16.93
N LYS A 50 -1.66 8.99 15.87
CA LYS A 50 -1.43 7.53 15.83
C LYS A 50 0.06 7.20 15.78
N ALA A 51 0.84 7.94 15.00
CA ALA A 51 2.29 7.78 14.98
C ALA A 51 2.89 7.98 16.36
N LYS A 52 2.46 9.02 17.08
CA LYS A 52 2.90 9.27 18.47
C LYS A 52 2.56 8.07 19.38
N GLU A 53 1.30 7.61 19.37
CA GLU A 53 0.88 6.46 20.18
C GLU A 53 1.73 5.22 19.92
N LEU A 54 2.00 4.93 18.65
CA LEU A 54 2.78 3.77 18.23
C LEU A 54 4.26 3.89 18.65
N ILE A 55 4.85 5.08 18.54
CA ILE A 55 6.22 5.35 18.98
C ILE A 55 6.35 5.23 20.50
N ASP A 56 5.42 5.80 21.25
CA ASP A 56 5.39 5.71 22.72
C ASP A 56 5.29 4.26 23.21
N ARG A 57 4.73 3.37 22.40
CA ARG A 57 4.66 1.90 22.64
C ARG A 57 5.83 1.11 22.05
N ASN A 58 6.87 1.78 21.58
CA ASN A 58 8.03 1.15 20.93
C ASN A 58 7.69 0.31 19.68
N PHE A 59 6.58 0.57 19.01
CA PHE A 59 6.16 -0.15 17.80
C PHE A 59 7.21 -0.09 16.69
N HIS A 60 7.88 1.05 16.53
CA HIS A 60 8.94 1.30 15.54
C HIS A 60 10.17 0.39 15.68
N THR A 61 10.28 -0.38 16.77
CA THR A 61 11.34 -1.38 16.96
C THR A 61 10.96 -2.75 16.40
N THR A 62 9.70 -2.98 16.04
CA THR A 62 9.18 -4.28 15.56
C THR A 62 9.11 -4.37 14.04
N CYS A 63 9.19 -3.25 13.33
CA CYS A 63 9.11 -3.15 11.87
C CYS A 63 9.86 -1.92 11.36
N ASN A 64 10.02 -1.80 10.06
CA ASN A 64 10.44 -0.55 9.44
C ASN A 64 9.27 0.45 9.46
N PHE A 65 9.27 1.38 10.38
CA PHE A 65 8.18 2.30 10.61
C PHE A 65 8.42 3.64 9.92
N TYR A 66 7.54 3.99 8.98
CA TYR A 66 7.64 5.18 8.14
C TYR A 66 6.61 6.23 8.55
N ILE A 67 7.07 7.46 8.76
CA ILE A 67 6.23 8.62 9.04
C ILE A 67 6.60 9.79 8.12
N PRO A 68 5.68 10.75 7.85
CA PRO A 68 6.02 11.92 7.05
C PRO A 68 6.99 12.86 7.78
N ASN A 69 7.80 13.58 7.03
CA ASN A 69 8.75 14.57 7.59
C ASN A 69 8.10 15.58 8.54
N SER A 70 6.87 16.01 8.24
CA SER A 70 6.11 16.93 9.11
C SER A 70 5.79 16.32 10.48
N ALA A 71 5.40 15.05 10.51
CA ALA A 71 5.14 14.31 11.75
C ALA A 71 6.45 14.12 12.56
N TYR A 72 7.55 13.80 11.89
CA TYR A 72 8.85 13.64 12.53
C TYR A 72 9.30 14.87 13.31
N ILE A 73 9.16 16.04 12.70
CA ILE A 73 9.48 17.32 13.34
C ILE A 73 8.55 17.57 14.53
N SER A 74 7.24 17.34 14.34
CA SER A 74 6.23 17.56 15.38
C SER A 74 6.35 16.61 16.57
N LEU A 75 6.97 15.44 16.38
CA LEU A 75 7.22 14.43 17.41
C LEU A 75 8.61 14.50 18.04
N ASP A 76 9.28 15.65 17.87
CA ASP A 76 10.64 15.90 18.42
C ASP A 76 11.70 14.88 17.93
N ARG A 77 11.60 14.53 16.64
CA ARG A 77 12.60 13.71 15.93
C ARG A 77 12.87 12.34 16.57
N PRO A 78 11.88 11.49 16.70
CA PRO A 78 12.05 10.17 17.31
C PRO A 78 13.10 9.33 16.60
N VAL A 79 13.92 8.63 17.37
CA VAL A 79 14.99 7.76 16.85
C VAL A 79 14.37 6.44 16.37
N GLY A 80 14.92 5.87 15.29
CA GLY A 80 14.53 4.55 14.81
C GLY A 80 13.35 4.53 13.83
N VAL A 81 12.78 5.69 13.52
CA VAL A 81 11.75 5.80 12.47
C VAL A 81 12.39 6.13 11.12
N LYS A 82 11.71 5.76 10.04
CA LYS A 82 12.06 6.13 8.67
C LYS A 82 11.14 7.26 8.17
N LEU A 83 11.65 8.06 7.25
CA LEU A 83 10.96 9.25 6.78
C LEU A 83 10.56 9.11 5.33
N TYR A 84 9.43 9.73 4.98
CA TYR A 84 9.06 9.96 3.60
C TYR A 84 8.58 11.40 3.40
N GLU A 85 8.70 11.90 2.17
CA GLU A 85 8.19 13.22 1.83
C GLU A 85 6.67 13.15 1.64
N GLY A 86 5.95 13.76 2.58
CA GLY A 86 4.49 13.70 2.65
C GLY A 86 3.74 14.66 1.72
N THR A 87 4.37 15.11 0.63
CA THR A 87 3.78 16.15 -0.23
C THR A 87 2.64 15.68 -1.13
N PHE A 88 2.41 14.38 -1.22
CA PHE A 88 1.52 13.86 -2.25
C PHE A 88 0.03 13.96 -1.93
N ILE A 89 -0.37 14.11 -0.65
CA ILE A 89 -1.75 13.72 -0.38
C ILE A 89 -2.27 14.42 0.89
N HIS A 90 -3.03 15.48 0.75
CA HIS A 90 -3.58 16.20 1.89
C HIS A 90 -4.96 15.73 2.37
N ASP A 91 -5.72 14.95 1.58
CA ASP A 91 -7.17 14.79 1.81
C ASP A 91 -7.73 13.36 1.67
N ILE A 92 -6.92 12.30 1.79
CA ILE A 92 -7.41 10.93 1.60
C ILE A 92 -7.20 10.06 2.84
N GLU A 93 -8.25 9.38 3.29
CA GLU A 93 -8.21 8.47 4.45
C GLU A 93 -7.30 7.25 4.26
N ASP A 94 -7.06 6.85 3.01
CA ASP A 94 -6.25 5.68 2.65
C ASP A 94 -4.84 6.06 2.14
N HIS A 95 -4.28 7.17 2.63
CA HIS A 95 -2.93 7.65 2.28
C HIS A 95 -1.84 6.61 2.43
N GLU A 96 -1.95 5.79 3.47
CA GLU A 96 -0.93 4.82 3.82
C GLU A 96 -0.75 3.77 2.73
N ASP A 97 -1.83 3.38 2.04
CA ASP A 97 -1.78 2.42 0.94
C ASP A 97 -1.00 3.01 -0.25
N ILE A 98 -1.30 4.24 -0.63
CA ILE A 98 -0.66 4.94 -1.76
C ILE A 98 0.82 5.22 -1.48
N VAL A 99 1.13 5.66 -0.26
CA VAL A 99 2.53 5.87 0.17
C VAL A 99 3.27 4.53 0.19
N SER A 100 2.65 3.46 0.68
CA SER A 100 3.23 2.12 0.67
C SER A 100 3.54 1.64 -0.74
N MET A 101 2.65 1.87 -1.71
CA MET A 101 2.90 1.60 -3.13
C MET A 101 4.14 2.34 -3.62
N HIS A 102 4.19 3.65 -3.39
CA HIS A 102 5.32 4.47 -3.86
C HIS A 102 6.64 4.02 -3.24
N LEU A 103 6.69 3.83 -1.92
CA LEU A 103 7.90 3.41 -1.23
C LEU A 103 8.36 2.00 -1.63
N ALA A 104 7.43 1.09 -1.88
CA ALA A 104 7.74 -0.28 -2.31
C ALA A 104 8.51 -0.32 -3.64
N THR A 105 8.30 0.66 -4.53
CA THR A 105 9.02 0.74 -5.82
C THR A 105 10.50 1.06 -5.67
N THR A 106 10.91 1.66 -4.56
CA THR A 106 12.32 2.06 -4.35
C THR A 106 13.27 0.87 -4.25
N THR A 107 12.75 -0.32 -3.96
CA THR A 107 13.53 -1.54 -3.73
C THR A 107 13.07 -2.74 -4.56
N ALA A 108 12.02 -2.61 -5.38
CA ALA A 108 11.45 -3.72 -6.13
C ALA A 108 11.38 -3.48 -7.64
N ASP A 109 11.61 -4.56 -8.38
CA ASP A 109 11.36 -4.63 -9.82
C ASP A 109 9.89 -4.98 -10.09
N ILE A 110 9.29 -5.76 -9.19
CA ILE A 110 7.87 -6.18 -9.24
C ILE A 110 7.18 -5.81 -7.93
N VAL A 111 5.99 -5.21 -8.04
CA VAL A 111 5.12 -4.95 -6.88
C VAL A 111 3.80 -5.69 -7.05
N LEU A 112 3.51 -6.54 -6.08
CA LEU A 112 2.25 -7.29 -5.98
C LEU A 112 1.27 -6.51 -5.10
N LEU A 113 0.07 -6.26 -5.61
CA LEU A 113 -0.97 -5.47 -4.94
C LEU A 113 -2.11 -6.37 -4.46
N VAL A 114 -2.43 -6.32 -3.17
CA VAL A 114 -3.49 -7.11 -2.55
C VAL A 114 -4.57 -6.22 -1.95
N GLY A 115 -5.81 -6.45 -2.31
CA GLY A 115 -6.96 -5.72 -1.77
C GLY A 115 -7.17 -4.32 -2.36
N PHE A 116 -6.51 -3.99 -3.44
CA PHE A 116 -6.70 -2.72 -4.15
C PHE A 116 -7.92 -2.78 -5.09
N ASP A 117 -8.66 -1.68 -5.15
CA ASP A 117 -9.83 -1.54 -6.01
C ASP A 117 -9.44 -0.87 -7.35
N PHE A 118 -9.44 -1.65 -8.40
CA PHE A 118 -9.18 -1.23 -9.78
C PHE A 118 -10.40 -1.34 -10.69
N GLY A 119 -11.57 -1.64 -10.11
CA GLY A 119 -12.82 -1.77 -10.85
C GLY A 119 -13.42 -0.45 -11.28
N GLU A 120 -14.49 -0.51 -12.07
CA GLU A 120 -15.27 0.66 -12.45
C GLU A 120 -15.83 1.37 -11.21
N PRO A 121 -15.89 2.72 -11.22
CA PRO A 121 -16.45 3.48 -10.12
C PRO A 121 -17.94 3.13 -9.93
N VAL A 122 -18.30 2.75 -8.72
CA VAL A 122 -19.69 2.59 -8.32
C VAL A 122 -20.19 3.92 -7.77
N LYS A 123 -21.38 4.36 -8.19
CA LYS A 123 -22.03 5.51 -7.54
C LYS A 123 -22.33 5.18 -6.10
N LEU A 124 -21.86 6.03 -5.20
CA LEU A 124 -22.14 5.94 -3.78
C LEU A 124 -23.23 6.95 -3.42
N GLU A 125 -24.04 6.62 -2.43
CA GLU A 125 -25.09 7.53 -1.92
C GLU A 125 -24.49 8.80 -1.29
N ASP A 126 -23.31 8.63 -0.66
CA ASP A 126 -22.54 9.75 -0.10
C ASP A 126 -21.54 10.29 -1.15
N ARG A 127 -21.78 11.54 -1.57
CA ARG A 127 -20.92 12.25 -2.52
C ARG A 127 -19.48 12.43 -2.03
N LEU A 128 -19.28 12.56 -0.73
CA LEU A 128 -17.94 12.69 -0.16
C LEU A 128 -17.19 11.37 -0.25
N ALA A 129 -17.84 10.25 0.06
CA ALA A 129 -17.28 8.91 -0.08
C ALA A 129 -16.97 8.59 -1.56
N GLU A 130 -17.84 8.98 -2.48
CA GLU A 130 -17.62 8.85 -3.93
C GLU A 130 -16.38 9.63 -4.38
N HIS A 131 -16.24 10.88 -3.93
CA HIS A 131 -15.10 11.73 -4.24
C HIS A 131 -13.78 11.14 -3.69
N ARG A 132 -13.77 10.67 -2.45
CA ARG A 132 -12.61 10.01 -1.84
C ARG A 132 -12.21 8.75 -2.61
N ALA A 133 -13.16 7.91 -2.97
CA ALA A 133 -12.90 6.72 -3.76
C ALA A 133 -12.33 7.06 -5.16
N HIS A 134 -12.83 8.12 -5.79
CA HIS A 134 -12.30 8.60 -7.07
C HIS A 134 -10.86 9.08 -6.93
N ASN A 135 -10.56 9.89 -5.93
CA ASN A 135 -9.20 10.38 -5.67
C ASN A 135 -8.22 9.25 -5.38
N TYR A 136 -8.62 8.28 -4.55
CA TYR A 136 -7.82 7.10 -4.27
C TYR A 136 -7.44 6.33 -5.54
N ARG A 137 -8.42 6.06 -6.42
CA ARG A 137 -8.18 5.37 -7.69
C ARG A 137 -7.28 6.16 -8.64
N SER A 138 -7.48 7.48 -8.72
CA SER A 138 -6.65 8.36 -9.55
C SER A 138 -5.19 8.37 -9.10
N LEU A 139 -4.95 8.43 -7.79
CA LEU A 139 -3.61 8.40 -7.22
C LEU A 139 -2.95 7.03 -7.38
N THR A 140 -3.69 5.96 -7.17
CA THR A 140 -3.20 4.60 -7.44
C THR A 140 -2.72 4.48 -8.90
N ARG A 141 -3.53 4.95 -9.84
CA ARG A 141 -3.15 4.99 -11.26
C ARG A 141 -1.90 5.83 -11.49
N GLN A 142 -1.82 7.00 -10.88
CA GLN A 142 -0.67 7.89 -11.03
C GLN A 142 0.61 7.24 -10.53
N VAL A 143 0.60 6.61 -9.36
CA VAL A 143 1.78 5.90 -8.83
C VAL A 143 2.25 4.81 -9.79
N ILE A 144 1.33 4.05 -10.38
CA ILE A 144 1.67 3.01 -11.36
C ILE A 144 2.30 3.64 -12.63
N ALA A 145 1.69 4.69 -13.16
CA ALA A 145 2.15 5.37 -14.37
C ALA A 145 3.53 6.03 -14.17
N ASP A 146 3.74 6.69 -13.03
CA ASP A 146 4.99 7.38 -12.71
C ASP A 146 6.16 6.42 -12.47
N ASN A 147 5.86 5.15 -12.16
CA ASN A 147 6.85 4.11 -11.94
C ASN A 147 6.85 3.07 -13.08
N ALA A 148 6.99 3.55 -14.31
CA ALA A 148 6.91 2.73 -15.54
C ALA A 148 7.94 1.58 -15.64
N LYS A 149 9.03 1.63 -14.86
CA LYS A 149 10.04 0.57 -14.81
C LYS A 149 9.66 -0.58 -13.88
N THR A 150 8.72 -0.36 -12.96
CA THR A 150 8.22 -1.37 -12.04
C THR A 150 7.07 -2.12 -12.71
N GLN A 151 7.12 -3.44 -12.66
CA GLN A 151 6.00 -4.29 -13.05
C GLN A 151 5.01 -4.37 -11.88
N TRP A 152 3.76 -4.06 -12.14
CA TRP A 152 2.70 -4.11 -11.15
C TRP A 152 1.77 -5.30 -11.43
N VAL A 153 1.43 -6.06 -10.39
CA VAL A 153 0.51 -7.18 -10.52
C VAL A 153 -0.55 -7.09 -9.42
N VAL A 154 -1.80 -6.98 -9.80
CA VAL A 154 -2.94 -7.00 -8.88
C VAL A 154 -3.37 -8.43 -8.65
N LEU A 155 -3.38 -8.84 -7.39
CA LEU A 155 -3.72 -10.21 -7.02
C LEU A 155 -5.20 -10.34 -6.69
N ASP A 156 -5.79 -11.45 -7.16
CA ASP A 156 -7.17 -11.87 -6.87
C ASP A 156 -8.24 -10.80 -7.17
N HIS A 157 -7.97 -9.91 -8.14
CA HIS A 157 -8.95 -8.90 -8.52
C HIS A 157 -10.12 -9.54 -9.28
N PRO A 158 -11.35 -9.41 -8.79
CA PRO A 158 -12.48 -10.18 -9.31
C PRO A 158 -12.98 -9.73 -10.70
N ASN A 159 -12.69 -8.47 -11.07
CA ASN A 159 -13.25 -7.84 -12.27
C ASN A 159 -12.15 -7.41 -13.25
N GLU A 160 -12.55 -7.03 -14.46
CA GLU A 160 -11.67 -6.34 -15.38
C GLU A 160 -11.29 -4.96 -14.84
N PHE A 161 -10.09 -4.51 -15.21
CA PHE A 161 -9.67 -3.16 -14.87
C PHE A 161 -10.52 -2.12 -15.60
N ARG A 162 -10.66 -0.96 -14.96
CA ARG A 162 -11.22 0.23 -15.61
C ARG A 162 -10.47 0.55 -16.91
N LYS A 163 -11.17 1.16 -17.86
CA LYS A 163 -10.59 1.49 -19.18
C LYS A 163 -9.31 2.31 -19.10
N ASP A 164 -9.26 3.28 -18.17
CA ASP A 164 -8.09 4.14 -17.97
C ASP A 164 -6.86 3.43 -17.38
N LEU A 165 -7.04 2.22 -16.88
CA LEU A 165 -5.96 1.37 -16.38
C LEU A 165 -5.50 0.34 -17.42
N GLN A 166 -6.34 -0.02 -18.37
CA GLN A 166 -6.00 -1.00 -19.41
C GLN A 166 -4.85 -0.53 -20.32
N ASP A 167 -4.63 0.78 -20.39
CA ASP A 167 -3.54 1.38 -21.17
C ASP A 167 -2.17 1.36 -20.46
N LEU A 168 -2.13 0.93 -19.19
CA LEU A 168 -0.89 0.84 -18.44
C LEU A 168 -0.13 -0.47 -18.78
N SER A 169 0.87 -0.38 -19.62
CA SER A 169 1.65 -1.54 -20.10
C SER A 169 2.40 -2.31 -19.00
N ASN A 170 2.62 -1.67 -17.86
CA ASN A 170 3.32 -2.24 -16.70
C ASN A 170 2.37 -2.74 -15.61
N LEU A 171 1.06 -2.79 -15.88
CA LEU A 171 0.03 -3.30 -14.95
C LEU A 171 -0.55 -4.60 -15.47
N GLY A 172 -0.43 -5.66 -14.67
CA GLY A 172 -1.03 -6.97 -14.92
C GLY A 172 -1.93 -7.40 -13.76
N ARG A 173 -2.54 -8.57 -13.90
CA ARG A 173 -3.27 -9.24 -12.81
C ARG A 173 -2.97 -10.73 -12.82
N ASP A 174 -3.01 -11.32 -11.63
CA ASP A 174 -2.81 -12.75 -11.41
C ASP A 174 -3.58 -13.19 -10.16
N THR A 175 -3.53 -14.46 -9.86
CA THR A 175 -4.04 -14.99 -8.60
C THR A 175 -2.90 -15.29 -7.65
N LEU A 176 -3.16 -15.15 -6.36
CA LEU A 176 -2.19 -15.45 -5.32
C LEU A 176 -1.73 -16.91 -5.40
N ILE A 177 -2.64 -17.82 -5.77
CA ILE A 177 -2.34 -19.25 -5.95
C ILE A 177 -1.33 -19.47 -7.08
N ASN A 178 -1.49 -18.81 -8.21
CA ASN A 178 -0.56 -18.93 -9.33
C ASN A 178 0.84 -18.43 -8.96
N ILE A 179 0.92 -17.30 -8.28
CA ILE A 179 2.20 -16.73 -7.80
C ILE A 179 2.92 -17.69 -6.84
N LEU A 180 2.19 -18.38 -5.96
CA LEU A 180 2.78 -19.33 -5.01
C LEU A 180 3.18 -20.69 -5.62
N GLN A 181 2.71 -20.98 -6.82
CA GLN A 181 3.02 -22.22 -7.55
C GLN A 181 4.11 -22.08 -8.62
N ALA A 182 4.46 -20.82 -8.96
CA ALA A 182 5.48 -20.50 -9.95
C ALA A 182 6.90 -20.57 -9.36
#